data_407e596fe4d6cdec7088c47606a75e42
#
_entry.id   407e596fe4d6cdec7088c47606a75e42
#
_cell.length_a   1.000
_cell.length_b   1.000
_cell.length_c   1.000
_cell.angle_alpha   90.00
_cell.angle_beta   90.00
_cell.angle_gamma   90.00
#
_symmetry.space_group_name_H-M   'P 1'
#
loop_
_entity.id
_entity.type
_entity.pdbx_description
1 polymer ?
#
loop_
_entity_poly.entity_id
_entity_poly.type
_entity_poly.pdbx_seq_one_letter_code
_entity_poly.pdbx_strand_id
1 'polypeptide(L)'
;MKKKFKKETIAAKAGIASDQQYGAIVPPLYLTTNFIYDELGKDQLYEYTRQGNPTRDHLIAALSDLEGGIGGEILSSGMAAVSLVANILELKSKVILPHDCYGGTFRLFSSLAEKGMLEVHFINQAEESFLSQTISQINPDLIWLESPSNPLLQAVDIRKISEKAKTCSAIVAVDNTFMSPCFQNPLSLGADIVMHSTTKYINGHSDVIGGAVITSDEAILTKLKFWANNLGITGSPFDSYLTLRGLRTLGIRMEKHEKNAQAIVEILSNNAKVKSVFYPGLAHHPSHEIAKKQQSGFGGMLSFELKEGLTGVKKFIEKIELLPFAGSLGGFESLIGHPYTQSHGVHTPEKKEEIGISDGLVRISAGLENTDDLIDGIQSALN
;
A
#
# COMPACT_ATOMS: atom_id res chain seq x y z
N MET A 1 -12.52 26.20 15.78
CA MET A 1 -12.28 24.87 15.14
C MET A 1 -12.05 25.08 13.65
N LYS A 2 -10.92 24.65 13.09
CA LYS A 2 -10.73 24.64 11.63
C LYS A 2 -11.76 23.68 11.01
N LYS A 3 -12.45 24.12 9.95
CA LYS A 3 -13.44 23.28 9.24
C LYS A 3 -12.72 22.05 8.69
N LYS A 4 -13.11 20.84 9.11
CA LYS A 4 -12.52 19.58 8.60
C LYS A 4 -13.09 19.31 7.21
N PHE A 5 -12.26 19.42 6.17
CA PHE A 5 -12.67 19.12 4.80
C PHE A 5 -12.82 17.61 4.57
N LYS A 6 -13.54 17.24 3.54
CA LYS A 6 -13.61 15.87 2.99
C LYS A 6 -12.29 15.51 2.29
N LYS A 7 -12.00 14.22 2.17
CA LYS A 7 -10.75 13.69 1.59
C LYS A 7 -10.46 14.21 0.18
N GLU A 8 -11.48 14.29 -0.66
CA GLU A 8 -11.38 14.79 -2.03
C GLU A 8 -10.90 16.26 -2.05
N THR A 9 -11.40 17.06 -1.12
CA THR A 9 -10.99 18.46 -0.97
C THR A 9 -9.57 18.56 -0.41
N ILE A 10 -9.20 17.73 0.56
CA ILE A 10 -7.84 17.67 1.11
C ILE A 10 -6.86 17.31 0.00
N ALA A 11 -7.12 16.26 -0.75
CA ALA A 11 -6.30 15.83 -1.88
C ALA A 11 -6.17 16.92 -2.96
N ALA A 12 -7.29 17.46 -3.44
CA ALA A 12 -7.29 18.48 -4.49
C ALA A 12 -6.56 19.78 -4.08
N LYS A 13 -6.54 20.10 -2.79
CA LYS A 13 -5.88 21.30 -2.24
C LYS A 13 -4.48 21.04 -1.68
N ALA A 14 -3.95 19.84 -1.85
CA ALA A 14 -2.63 19.47 -1.33
C ALA A 14 -1.52 20.41 -1.85
N GLY A 15 -0.88 21.15 -0.94
CA GLY A 15 0.17 22.14 -1.24
C GLY A 15 -0.29 23.41 -1.98
N ILE A 16 -1.60 23.58 -2.26
CA ILE A 16 -2.11 24.74 -3.03
C ILE A 16 -2.00 26.03 -2.22
N ALA A 17 -1.55 27.11 -2.90
CA ALA A 17 -1.39 28.46 -2.34
C ALA A 17 -0.43 28.52 -1.14
N SER A 18 0.59 27.68 -1.12
CA SER A 18 1.63 27.67 -0.09
C SER A 18 2.83 28.58 -0.38
N ASP A 19 2.96 29.07 -1.62
CA ASP A 19 4.04 29.99 -2.01
C ASP A 19 3.82 31.40 -1.43
N GLN A 20 4.67 31.77 -0.48
CA GLN A 20 4.62 33.08 0.17
C GLN A 20 5.43 34.16 -0.59
N GLN A 21 6.30 33.76 -1.51
CA GLN A 21 7.20 34.69 -2.18
C GLN A 21 6.53 35.34 -3.40
N TYR A 22 5.89 34.55 -4.25
CA TYR A 22 5.30 35.02 -5.50
C TYR A 22 3.80 34.74 -5.63
N GLY A 23 3.21 34.05 -4.65
CA GLY A 23 1.79 33.69 -4.65
C GLY A 23 1.41 32.65 -5.70
N ALA A 24 2.34 31.80 -6.12
CA ALA A 24 2.04 30.72 -7.05
C ALA A 24 0.99 29.76 -6.48
N ILE A 25 0.02 29.36 -7.30
CA ILE A 25 -1.03 28.43 -6.89
C ILE A 25 -0.44 27.04 -6.55
N VAL A 26 0.49 26.55 -7.38
CA VAL A 26 1.20 25.29 -7.18
C VAL A 26 2.50 25.57 -6.45
N PRO A 27 2.88 24.78 -5.41
CA PRO A 27 4.11 25.03 -4.67
C PRO A 27 5.34 24.93 -5.56
N PRO A 28 6.38 25.74 -5.31
CA PRO A 28 7.67 25.62 -5.97
C PRO A 28 8.32 24.24 -5.76
N LEU A 29 9.10 23.81 -6.73
CA LEU A 29 9.96 22.63 -6.62
C LEU A 29 11.35 23.04 -6.13
N TYR A 30 11.73 22.62 -4.93
CA TYR A 30 13.01 22.92 -4.30
C TYR A 30 14.05 21.84 -4.59
N LEU A 31 14.79 21.98 -5.69
CA LEU A 31 15.92 21.11 -6.06
C LEU A 31 17.22 21.68 -5.49
N THR A 32 17.48 21.39 -4.24
CA THR A 32 18.72 21.81 -3.57
C THR A 32 19.20 20.73 -2.61
N THR A 33 20.50 20.66 -2.39
CA THR A 33 21.11 19.76 -1.40
C THR A 33 21.07 20.37 0.00
N ASN A 34 21.31 21.70 0.11
CA ASN A 34 21.51 22.42 1.35
C ASN A 34 20.83 23.80 1.30
N PHE A 35 20.71 24.41 2.46
CA PHE A 35 20.10 25.71 2.66
C PHE A 35 21.09 26.64 3.34
N ILE A 36 20.95 27.97 3.14
CA ILE A 36 21.83 28.98 3.76
C ILE A 36 21.44 29.13 5.22
N TYR A 37 22.44 29.11 6.12
CA TYR A 37 22.23 29.44 7.52
C TYR A 37 22.10 30.95 7.70
N ASP A 38 21.05 31.37 8.40
CA ASP A 38 20.84 32.78 8.71
C ASP A 38 21.86 33.31 9.74
N GLU A 39 22.24 32.46 10.71
CA GLU A 39 23.10 32.83 11.84
C GLU A 39 23.86 31.59 12.35
N LEU A 40 25.13 31.83 12.78
CA LEU A 40 25.97 30.76 13.35
C LEU A 40 25.38 30.26 14.68
N GLY A 41 25.15 28.94 14.75
CA GLY A 41 24.63 28.25 15.94
C GLY A 41 23.14 28.40 16.19
N LYS A 42 22.39 28.95 15.24
CA LYS A 42 20.94 29.05 15.29
C LYS A 42 20.29 27.94 14.49
N ASP A 43 19.38 27.22 15.13
CA ASP A 43 18.57 26.20 14.48
C ASP A 43 17.64 26.82 13.44
N GLN A 44 17.48 26.15 12.30
CA GLN A 44 16.57 26.55 11.25
C GLN A 44 15.76 25.37 10.72
N LEU A 45 14.66 25.66 10.03
CA LEU A 45 13.71 24.64 9.59
C LEU A 45 14.33 23.66 8.57
N TYR A 46 15.16 24.18 7.66
CA TYR A 46 15.83 23.40 6.62
C TYR A 46 17.33 23.71 6.64
N GLU A 47 18.14 22.66 6.70
CA GLU A 47 19.59 22.73 6.63
C GLU A 47 20.11 21.90 5.46
N TYR A 48 19.58 20.70 5.31
CA TYR A 48 20.01 19.71 4.35
C TYR A 48 18.82 18.86 3.86
N THR A 49 18.70 18.68 2.54
CA THR A 49 17.50 18.03 1.92
C THR A 49 17.24 16.62 2.42
N ARG A 50 18.25 15.86 2.87
CA ARG A 50 18.03 14.55 3.49
C ARG A 50 17.21 14.64 4.78
N GLN A 51 17.42 15.69 5.58
CA GLN A 51 16.67 15.92 6.84
C GLN A 51 15.28 16.49 6.58
N GLY A 52 15.18 17.52 5.72
CA GLY A 52 13.93 18.23 5.42
C GLY A 52 13.99 18.91 4.05
N ASN A 53 12.86 18.97 3.36
CA ASN A 53 12.76 19.69 2.09
C ASN A 53 11.31 20.18 1.89
N PRO A 54 11.08 21.48 1.56
CA PRO A 54 9.73 22.03 1.46
C PRO A 54 8.80 21.27 0.50
N THR A 55 9.33 20.74 -0.61
CA THR A 55 8.53 20.00 -1.58
C THR A 55 8.07 18.65 -1.00
N ARG A 56 8.97 17.95 -0.29
CA ARG A 56 8.66 16.68 0.38
C ARG A 56 7.65 16.88 1.51
N ASP A 57 7.78 18.00 2.24
CA ASP A 57 6.91 18.32 3.37
C ASP A 57 5.46 18.60 2.93
N HIS A 58 5.24 19.20 1.75
CA HIS A 58 3.90 19.33 1.20
C HIS A 58 3.23 17.98 0.94
N LEU A 59 3.98 16.98 0.47
CA LEU A 59 3.44 15.65 0.22
C LEU A 59 3.12 14.93 1.53
N ILE A 60 4.04 14.93 2.50
CA ILE A 60 3.78 14.22 3.77
C ILE A 60 2.68 14.89 4.58
N ALA A 61 2.58 16.21 4.57
CA ALA A 61 1.48 16.92 5.22
C ALA A 61 0.13 16.53 4.63
N ALA A 62 0.02 16.46 3.29
CA ALA A 62 -1.21 16.05 2.62
C ALA A 62 -1.58 14.59 2.91
N LEU A 63 -0.61 13.67 2.92
CA LEU A 63 -0.84 12.27 3.26
C LEU A 63 -1.22 12.09 4.73
N SER A 64 -0.58 12.85 5.65
CA SER A 64 -0.94 12.84 7.06
C SER A 64 -2.37 13.33 7.29
N ASP A 65 -2.78 14.41 6.63
CA ASP A 65 -4.16 14.90 6.69
C ASP A 65 -5.17 13.88 6.16
N LEU A 66 -4.83 13.15 5.08
CA LEU A 66 -5.70 12.14 4.47
C LEU A 66 -5.84 10.88 5.33
N GLU A 67 -4.77 10.44 5.98
CA GLU A 67 -4.78 9.26 6.87
C GLU A 67 -5.22 9.59 8.29
N GLY A 68 -5.25 10.88 8.66
CA GLY A 68 -5.58 11.33 10.01
C GLY A 68 -4.40 11.23 10.99
N GLY A 69 -3.17 11.27 10.46
CA GLY A 69 -1.93 11.28 11.23
C GLY A 69 -1.48 12.68 11.63
N ILE A 70 -0.45 12.75 12.46
CA ILE A 70 0.21 13.99 12.88
C ILE A 70 1.46 14.31 12.06
N GLY A 71 1.99 13.33 11.33
CA GLY A 71 3.18 13.43 10.51
C GLY A 71 3.66 12.07 10.01
N GLY A 72 4.82 12.09 9.36
CA GLY A 72 5.43 10.88 8.80
C GLY A 72 6.66 11.21 7.96
N GLU A 73 7.09 10.26 7.13
CA GLU A 73 8.23 10.39 6.24
C GLU A 73 7.90 9.94 4.80
N ILE A 74 8.44 10.69 3.82
CA ILE A 74 8.44 10.30 2.41
C ILE A 74 9.79 9.64 2.09
N LEU A 75 9.73 8.50 1.44
CA LEU A 75 10.85 7.59 1.27
C LEU A 75 11.09 7.24 -0.19
N SER A 76 12.28 6.76 -0.50
CA SER A 76 12.73 6.45 -1.87
C SER A 76 11.99 5.28 -2.52
N SER A 77 11.29 4.45 -1.76
CA SER A 77 10.49 3.32 -2.26
C SER A 77 9.55 2.77 -1.19
N GLY A 78 8.56 1.94 -1.59
CA GLY A 78 7.76 1.17 -0.65
C GLY A 78 8.62 0.27 0.25
N MET A 79 9.67 -0.36 -0.30
CA MET A 79 10.58 -1.18 0.50
C MET A 79 11.43 -0.36 1.49
N ALA A 80 11.76 0.89 1.17
CA ALA A 80 12.36 1.81 2.13
C ALA A 80 11.40 2.10 3.29
N ALA A 81 10.09 2.20 3.01
CA ALA A 81 9.06 2.38 4.04
C ALA A 81 8.93 1.13 4.94
N VAL A 82 8.90 -0.08 4.37
CA VAL A 82 8.94 -1.34 5.14
C VAL A 82 10.20 -1.42 6.00
N SER A 83 11.36 -1.10 5.41
CA SER A 83 12.66 -1.09 6.13
C SER A 83 12.67 -0.07 7.27
N LEU A 84 12.08 1.11 7.07
CA LEU A 84 11.98 2.12 8.12
C LEU A 84 11.20 1.61 9.33
N VAL A 85 10.05 0.97 9.11
CA VAL A 85 9.25 0.37 10.20
C VAL A 85 10.03 -0.75 10.90
N ALA A 86 10.80 -1.57 10.19
CA ALA A 86 11.63 -2.58 10.82
C ALA A 86 12.75 -1.97 11.68
N ASN A 87 13.31 -0.81 11.28
CA ASN A 87 14.43 -0.17 11.99
C ASN A 87 14.03 0.63 13.24
N ILE A 88 12.75 0.93 13.47
CA ILE A 88 12.32 1.53 14.73
C ILE A 88 12.23 0.53 15.89
N LEU A 89 12.32 -0.77 15.60
CA LEU A 89 12.26 -1.86 16.56
C LEU A 89 13.61 -2.07 17.25
N GLU A 90 13.55 -2.56 18.47
CA GLU A 90 14.73 -2.97 19.20
C GLU A 90 15.27 -4.32 18.69
N LEU A 91 16.54 -4.60 18.99
CA LEU A 91 17.15 -5.89 18.65
C LEU A 91 16.38 -7.05 19.30
N LYS A 92 16.12 -8.11 18.52
CA LYS A 92 15.34 -9.29 18.92
C LYS A 92 13.86 -9.03 19.19
N SER A 93 13.32 -7.89 18.76
CA SER A 93 11.88 -7.67 18.80
C SER A 93 11.12 -8.78 18.07
N LYS A 94 9.99 -9.16 18.62
CA LYS A 94 9.09 -10.18 18.08
C LYS A 94 8.09 -9.56 17.12
N VAL A 95 8.04 -10.10 15.90
CA VAL A 95 7.23 -9.54 14.82
C VAL A 95 6.27 -10.60 14.27
N ILE A 96 5.00 -10.24 14.16
CA ILE A 96 3.98 -11.03 13.48
C ILE A 96 3.72 -10.41 12.11
N LEU A 97 3.81 -11.23 11.04
CA LEU A 97 3.49 -10.83 9.66
C LEU A 97 2.47 -11.79 9.02
N PRO A 98 1.73 -11.34 7.98
CA PRO A 98 0.91 -12.25 7.19
C PRO A 98 1.78 -13.30 6.48
N HIS A 99 1.30 -14.53 6.44
CA HIS A 99 1.99 -15.63 5.74
C HIS A 99 2.01 -15.45 4.21
N ASP A 100 1.09 -14.63 3.68
CA ASP A 100 0.93 -14.25 2.28
C ASP A 100 1.36 -12.80 2.00
N CYS A 101 2.18 -12.19 2.86
CA CYS A 101 2.62 -10.80 2.69
C CYS A 101 3.42 -10.61 1.38
N TYR A 102 3.50 -9.35 0.95
CA TYR A 102 4.27 -8.97 -0.23
C TYR A 102 5.68 -9.58 -0.21
N GLY A 103 6.11 -10.18 -1.33
CA GLY A 103 7.37 -10.91 -1.40
C GLY A 103 8.62 -10.09 -1.02
N GLY A 104 8.59 -8.76 -1.17
CA GLY A 104 9.63 -7.85 -0.68
C GLY A 104 9.67 -7.79 0.84
N THR A 105 8.52 -7.65 1.48
CA THR A 105 8.33 -7.67 2.93
C THR A 105 8.79 -9.01 3.50
N PHE A 106 8.34 -10.11 2.92
CA PHE A 106 8.77 -11.47 3.30
C PHE A 106 10.29 -11.61 3.29
N ARG A 107 10.95 -11.26 2.17
CA ARG A 107 12.43 -11.38 2.05
C ARG A 107 13.16 -10.53 3.08
N LEU A 108 12.73 -9.29 3.29
CA LEU A 108 13.38 -8.41 4.26
C LEU A 108 13.30 -8.98 5.68
N PHE A 109 12.10 -9.31 6.15
CA PHE A 109 11.93 -9.79 7.52
C PHE A 109 12.55 -11.17 7.73
N SER A 110 12.52 -12.08 6.74
CA SER A 110 13.23 -13.36 6.78
C SER A 110 14.75 -13.15 6.93
N SER A 111 15.33 -12.23 6.15
CA SER A 111 16.75 -11.92 6.24
C SER A 111 17.15 -11.28 7.58
N LEU A 112 16.28 -10.45 8.17
CA LEU A 112 16.50 -9.89 9.51
C LEU A 112 16.41 -10.97 10.60
N ALA A 113 15.52 -11.95 10.44
CA ALA A 113 15.43 -13.11 11.33
C ALA A 113 16.68 -14.01 11.23
N GLU A 114 17.12 -14.35 10.00
CA GLU A 114 18.33 -15.14 9.75
C GLU A 114 19.60 -14.50 10.37
N LYS A 115 19.65 -13.16 10.35
CA LYS A 115 20.74 -12.41 11.01
C LYS A 115 20.61 -12.34 12.53
N GLY A 116 19.53 -12.87 13.12
CA GLY A 116 19.25 -12.79 14.55
C GLY A 116 18.90 -11.39 15.05
N MET A 117 18.49 -10.49 14.15
CA MET A 117 18.10 -9.13 14.50
C MET A 117 16.65 -9.06 15.02
N LEU A 118 15.76 -9.88 14.48
CA LEU A 118 14.35 -9.97 14.86
C LEU A 118 13.94 -11.42 15.06
N GLU A 119 12.88 -11.66 15.84
CA GLU A 119 12.15 -12.93 15.92
C GLU A 119 10.87 -12.80 15.11
N VAL A 120 10.76 -13.51 13.99
CA VAL A 120 9.72 -13.31 12.99
C VAL A 120 8.78 -14.50 12.88
N HIS A 121 7.47 -14.23 12.92
CA HIS A 121 6.40 -15.22 12.85
C HIS A 121 5.46 -14.88 11.68
N PHE A 122 5.49 -15.70 10.63
CA PHE A 122 4.55 -15.60 9.51
C PHE A 122 3.31 -16.46 9.80
N ILE A 123 2.14 -15.82 9.90
CA ILE A 123 0.90 -16.50 10.29
C ILE A 123 -0.27 -16.15 9.36
N ASN A 124 -1.25 -17.03 9.29
CA ASN A 124 -2.52 -16.75 8.61
C ASN A 124 -3.33 -15.75 9.44
N GLN A 125 -3.31 -14.48 9.05
CA GLN A 125 -4.01 -13.41 9.77
C GLN A 125 -5.52 -13.37 9.48
N ALA A 126 -6.00 -14.07 8.46
CA ALA A 126 -7.43 -14.15 8.15
C ALA A 126 -8.20 -15.02 9.18
N GLU A 127 -7.51 -15.89 9.91
CA GLU A 127 -8.08 -16.68 11.01
C GLU A 127 -8.03 -15.92 12.33
N GLU A 128 -9.05 -15.10 12.60
CA GLU A 128 -9.10 -14.18 13.75
C GLU A 128 -8.83 -14.85 15.11
N SER A 129 -9.41 -16.03 15.34
CA SER A 129 -9.22 -16.79 16.59
C SER A 129 -7.76 -17.24 16.77
N PHE A 130 -7.17 -17.77 15.72
CA PHE A 130 -5.77 -18.18 15.69
C PHE A 130 -4.83 -17.00 15.90
N LEU A 131 -5.07 -15.88 15.18
CA LEU A 131 -4.29 -14.65 15.35
C LEU A 131 -4.37 -14.12 16.79
N SER A 132 -5.56 -14.06 17.39
CA SER A 132 -5.74 -13.59 18.76
C SER A 132 -5.02 -14.46 19.79
N GLN A 133 -5.02 -15.79 19.60
CA GLN A 133 -4.28 -16.72 20.44
C GLN A 133 -2.77 -16.54 20.27
N THR A 134 -2.31 -16.42 19.03
CA THR A 134 -0.90 -16.24 18.68
C THR A 134 -0.35 -14.93 19.28
N ILE A 135 -1.07 -13.83 19.20
CA ILE A 135 -0.68 -12.56 19.85
C ILE A 135 -0.46 -12.76 21.35
N SER A 136 -1.38 -13.46 22.02
CA SER A 136 -1.26 -13.69 23.46
C SER A 136 -0.08 -14.61 23.84
N GLN A 137 0.29 -15.56 22.98
CA GLN A 137 1.38 -16.52 23.21
C GLN A 137 2.76 -15.91 22.91
N ILE A 138 2.87 -15.18 21.80
CA ILE A 138 4.14 -14.58 21.34
C ILE A 138 4.45 -13.32 22.13
N ASN A 139 3.45 -12.51 22.48
CA ASN A 139 3.61 -11.17 23.05
C ASN A 139 4.49 -10.30 22.12
N PRO A 140 4.05 -10.01 20.88
CA PRO A 140 4.86 -9.33 19.87
C PRO A 140 5.11 -7.86 20.22
N ASP A 141 6.18 -7.29 19.63
CA ASP A 141 6.49 -5.86 19.64
C ASP A 141 5.90 -5.15 18.41
N LEU A 142 5.76 -5.89 17.29
CA LEU A 142 5.14 -5.41 16.07
C LEU A 142 4.16 -6.43 15.49
N ILE A 143 2.99 -5.96 15.08
CA ILE A 143 2.06 -6.69 14.23
C ILE A 143 1.96 -5.93 12.90
N TRP A 144 2.49 -6.53 11.83
CA TRP A 144 2.38 -6.03 10.46
C TRP A 144 1.16 -6.60 9.78
N LEU A 145 0.32 -5.75 9.20
CA LEU A 145 -0.88 -6.12 8.48
C LEU A 145 -0.80 -5.67 7.02
N GLU A 146 -1.29 -6.50 6.10
CA GLU A 146 -1.63 -6.12 4.72
C GLU A 146 -3.13 -6.34 4.54
N SER A 147 -3.90 -5.28 4.33
CA SER A 147 -5.36 -5.38 4.27
C SER A 147 -5.94 -4.41 3.23
N PRO A 148 -6.40 -4.92 2.05
CA PRO A 148 -6.36 -6.32 1.60
C PRO A 148 -4.97 -6.82 1.25
N SER A 149 -4.75 -8.14 1.38
CA SER A 149 -3.50 -8.80 1.01
C SER A 149 -3.36 -9.00 -0.51
N ASN A 150 -2.17 -9.27 -1.00
CA ASN A 150 -1.88 -9.60 -2.39
C ASN A 150 -1.50 -11.09 -2.49
N PRO A 151 -2.10 -11.91 -3.37
CA PRO A 151 -3.02 -11.56 -4.44
C PRO A 151 -4.50 -11.90 -4.18
N LEU A 152 -4.82 -12.56 -3.08
CA LEU A 152 -6.16 -13.09 -2.82
C LEU A 152 -7.11 -12.07 -2.19
N LEU A 153 -6.63 -10.86 -1.94
CA LEU A 153 -7.41 -9.72 -1.45
C LEU A 153 -8.12 -10.00 -0.11
N GLN A 154 -7.49 -10.77 0.75
CA GLN A 154 -8.01 -11.02 2.09
C GLN A 154 -7.87 -9.78 2.95
N ALA A 155 -8.96 -9.35 3.59
CA ALA A 155 -8.96 -8.26 4.55
C ALA A 155 -9.07 -8.80 5.98
N VAL A 156 -8.37 -8.14 6.91
CA VAL A 156 -8.41 -8.44 8.35
C VAL A 156 -9.07 -7.31 9.11
N ASP A 157 -9.74 -7.59 10.23
CA ASP A 157 -10.37 -6.57 11.07
C ASP A 157 -9.30 -5.80 11.86
N ILE A 158 -8.84 -4.68 11.26
CA ILE A 158 -7.77 -3.84 11.81
C ILE A 158 -8.12 -3.37 13.23
N ARG A 159 -9.38 -3.01 13.49
CA ARG A 159 -9.81 -2.53 14.81
C ARG A 159 -9.66 -3.59 15.87
N LYS A 160 -10.15 -4.80 15.63
CA LYS A 160 -10.04 -5.91 16.58
C LYS A 160 -8.59 -6.29 16.87
N ILE A 161 -7.75 -6.32 15.82
CA ILE A 161 -6.32 -6.62 15.97
C ILE A 161 -5.64 -5.50 16.78
N SER A 162 -5.93 -4.23 16.49
CA SER A 162 -5.37 -3.10 17.24
C SER A 162 -5.81 -3.10 18.72
N GLU A 163 -7.06 -3.44 18.99
CA GLU A 163 -7.54 -3.61 20.37
C GLU A 163 -6.80 -4.73 21.09
N LYS A 164 -6.58 -5.85 20.40
CA LYS A 164 -5.83 -6.99 20.95
C LYS A 164 -4.35 -6.67 21.15
N ALA A 165 -3.72 -5.96 20.25
CA ALA A 165 -2.32 -5.52 20.31
C ALA A 165 -2.03 -4.67 21.55
N LYS A 166 -2.98 -3.85 21.98
CA LYS A 166 -2.85 -3.05 23.22
C LYS A 166 -2.63 -3.89 24.48
N THR A 167 -3.07 -5.13 24.50
CA THR A 167 -2.86 -6.04 25.66
C THR A 167 -1.40 -6.45 25.84
N CYS A 168 -0.56 -6.29 24.81
CA CYS A 168 0.87 -6.55 24.85
C CYS A 168 1.72 -5.34 24.44
N SER A 169 1.11 -4.17 24.32
CA SER A 169 1.77 -2.93 23.90
C SER A 169 2.48 -3.04 22.52
N ALA A 170 1.99 -3.93 21.65
CA ALA A 170 2.52 -4.10 20.30
C ALA A 170 2.15 -2.92 19.42
N ILE A 171 3.09 -2.46 18.60
CA ILE A 171 2.85 -1.51 17.51
C ILE A 171 2.08 -2.24 16.39
N VAL A 172 1.01 -1.64 15.88
CA VAL A 172 0.27 -2.13 14.71
C VAL A 172 0.61 -1.27 13.51
N ALA A 173 1.30 -1.85 12.53
CA ALA A 173 1.61 -1.22 11.25
C ALA A 173 0.77 -1.85 10.12
N VAL A 174 0.15 -1.01 9.31
CA VAL A 174 -0.72 -1.46 8.20
C VAL A 174 -0.17 -0.97 6.88
N ASP A 175 0.11 -1.88 5.96
CA ASP A 175 0.29 -1.56 4.54
C ASP A 175 -1.09 -1.28 3.91
N ASN A 176 -1.38 -0.01 3.66
CA ASN A 176 -2.62 0.48 3.09
C ASN A 176 -2.50 0.80 1.58
N THR A 177 -1.50 0.22 0.92
CA THR A 177 -1.18 0.53 -0.48
C THR A 177 -2.34 0.27 -1.43
N PHE A 178 -3.11 -0.83 -1.25
CA PHE A 178 -4.19 -1.20 -2.16
C PHE A 178 -5.43 -0.31 -2.04
N MET A 179 -5.75 0.12 -0.83
CA MET A 179 -6.95 0.92 -0.58
C MET A 179 -6.69 2.41 -0.68
N SER A 180 -5.46 2.83 -0.52
CA SER A 180 -5.09 4.23 -0.37
C SER A 180 -5.87 4.95 0.74
N PRO A 181 -5.55 6.18 1.11
CA PRO A 181 -6.34 6.92 2.10
C PRO A 181 -7.79 7.22 1.63
N CYS A 182 -8.10 7.01 0.33
CA CYS A 182 -9.46 7.20 -0.17
C CYS A 182 -10.44 6.19 0.42
N PHE A 183 -10.09 4.92 0.43
CA PHE A 183 -11.03 3.85 0.78
C PHE A 183 -10.80 3.25 2.17
N GLN A 184 -9.63 3.40 2.77
CA GLN A 184 -9.34 2.89 4.12
C GLN A 184 -8.45 3.84 4.89
N ASN A 185 -8.67 4.00 6.21
CA ASN A 185 -7.86 4.80 7.11
C ASN A 185 -7.50 4.00 8.36
N PRO A 186 -6.41 3.24 8.34
CA PRO A 186 -6.01 2.36 9.43
C PRO A 186 -5.80 3.06 10.77
N LEU A 187 -5.28 4.30 10.80
CA LEU A 187 -5.11 5.07 12.04
C LEU A 187 -6.45 5.28 12.74
N SER A 188 -7.54 5.55 11.99
CA SER A 188 -8.88 5.69 12.56
C SER A 188 -9.46 4.38 13.11
N LEU A 189 -8.89 3.25 12.70
CA LEU A 189 -9.22 1.90 13.16
C LEU A 189 -8.35 1.44 14.33
N GLY A 190 -7.38 2.24 14.76
CA GLY A 190 -6.54 2.00 15.93
C GLY A 190 -5.13 1.50 15.62
N ALA A 191 -4.73 1.45 14.35
CA ALA A 191 -3.33 1.22 13.98
C ALA A 191 -2.45 2.40 14.42
N ASP A 192 -1.17 2.13 14.68
CA ASP A 192 -0.19 3.12 15.11
C ASP A 192 0.59 3.70 13.92
N ILE A 193 0.78 2.89 12.87
CA ILE A 193 1.54 3.23 11.67
C ILE A 193 0.73 2.82 10.44
N VAL A 194 0.69 3.72 9.44
CA VAL A 194 0.25 3.41 8.09
C VAL A 194 1.42 3.54 7.13
N MET A 195 1.62 2.51 6.33
CA MET A 195 2.62 2.47 5.28
C MET A 195 1.94 2.49 3.91
N HIS A 196 2.57 3.16 2.95
CA HIS A 196 2.20 3.12 1.54
C HIS A 196 3.43 2.93 0.64
N SER A 197 3.30 2.08 -0.37
CA SER A 197 4.06 2.27 -1.59
C SER A 197 3.38 3.37 -2.41
N THR A 198 3.91 4.59 -2.36
CA THR A 198 3.36 5.71 -3.14
C THR A 198 3.51 5.50 -4.64
N THR A 199 4.37 4.58 -5.06
CA THR A 199 4.53 4.06 -6.43
C THR A 199 3.21 3.67 -7.09
N LYS A 200 2.21 3.24 -6.28
CA LYS A 200 0.95 2.67 -6.73
C LYS A 200 -0.10 3.77 -6.92
N TYR A 201 -1.29 3.61 -6.40
CA TYR A 201 -2.42 4.52 -6.58
C TYR A 201 -2.13 5.99 -6.20
N ILE A 202 -1.28 6.24 -5.17
CA ILE A 202 -1.02 7.61 -4.71
C ILE A 202 -0.37 8.44 -5.81
N ASN A 203 0.73 7.96 -6.41
CA ASN A 203 1.30 8.57 -7.59
C ASN A 203 0.41 8.35 -8.83
N GLY A 204 0.06 7.08 -9.13
CA GLY A 204 -0.93 6.67 -10.10
C GLY A 204 -0.59 6.91 -11.57
N HIS A 205 0.68 7.23 -11.89
CA HIS A 205 1.12 7.60 -13.24
C HIS A 205 2.28 6.71 -13.76
N SER A 206 2.63 5.65 -13.06
CA SER A 206 3.65 4.64 -13.47
C SER A 206 5.04 5.20 -13.76
N ASP A 207 5.38 6.38 -13.21
CA ASP A 207 6.60 7.15 -13.49
C ASP A 207 7.46 7.45 -12.26
N VAL A 208 6.99 7.08 -11.03
CA VAL A 208 7.72 7.32 -9.78
C VAL A 208 7.73 6.06 -8.91
N ILE A 209 8.88 5.76 -8.33
CA ILE A 209 9.04 4.82 -7.22
C ILE A 209 9.15 5.62 -5.92
N GLY A 210 8.28 5.32 -4.94
CA GLY A 210 8.28 6.02 -3.66
C GLY A 210 7.57 5.25 -2.55
N GLY A 211 7.75 5.72 -1.33
CA GLY A 211 7.09 5.20 -0.14
C GLY A 211 6.70 6.32 0.81
N ALA A 212 5.78 6.01 1.71
CA ALA A 212 5.41 6.89 2.82
C ALA A 212 5.10 6.08 4.07
N VAL A 213 5.45 6.62 5.23
CA VAL A 213 5.04 6.10 6.54
C VAL A 213 4.42 7.23 7.32
N ILE A 214 3.21 7.03 7.83
CA ILE A 214 2.43 8.03 8.57
C ILE A 214 2.08 7.46 9.94
N THR A 215 2.08 8.31 10.98
CA THR A 215 1.68 7.92 12.33
C THR A 215 0.87 9.03 13.01
N SER A 216 0.12 8.65 14.04
CA SER A 216 -0.56 9.58 14.97
C SER A 216 0.12 9.65 16.33
N ASP A 217 1.29 9.02 16.52
CA ASP A 217 2.06 8.97 17.76
C ASP A 217 3.36 9.78 17.63
N GLU A 218 3.59 10.72 18.55
CA GLU A 218 4.78 11.60 18.55
C GLU A 218 6.10 10.84 18.80
N ALA A 219 6.08 9.80 19.63
CA ALA A 219 7.28 9.02 19.94
C ALA A 219 7.68 8.17 18.72
N ILE A 220 6.70 7.58 18.04
CA ILE A 220 6.93 6.86 16.79
C ILE A 220 7.42 7.82 15.70
N LEU A 221 6.79 9.00 15.56
CA LEU A 221 7.20 10.02 14.59
C LEU A 221 8.66 10.42 14.77
N THR A 222 9.08 10.62 16.02
CA THR A 222 10.48 10.96 16.34
C THR A 222 11.44 9.84 15.88
N LYS A 223 11.12 8.57 16.15
CA LYS A 223 11.92 7.42 15.69
C LYS A 223 11.95 7.31 14.17
N LEU A 224 10.80 7.51 13.51
CA LEU A 224 10.73 7.48 12.03
C LEU A 224 11.63 8.55 11.40
N LYS A 225 11.57 9.79 11.86
CA LYS A 225 12.44 10.88 11.38
C LYS A 225 13.91 10.58 11.60
N PHE A 226 14.27 10.13 12.80
CA PHE A 226 15.64 9.76 13.14
C PHE A 226 16.19 8.69 12.18
N TRP A 227 15.47 7.58 12.02
CA TRP A 227 15.94 6.49 11.20
C TRP A 227 15.89 6.79 9.69
N ALA A 228 14.89 7.50 9.19
CA ALA A 228 14.85 7.91 7.77
C ALA A 228 16.06 8.75 7.39
N ASN A 229 16.43 9.72 8.25
CA ASN A 229 17.61 10.55 8.04
C ASN A 229 18.92 9.74 8.11
N ASN A 230 19.10 8.87 9.12
CA ASN A 230 20.35 8.15 9.34
C ASN A 230 20.57 6.99 8.35
N LEU A 231 19.50 6.34 7.89
CA LEU A 231 19.55 5.34 6.81
C LEU A 231 19.73 6.00 5.43
N GLY A 232 19.40 7.30 5.30
CA GLY A 232 19.51 8.02 4.04
C GLY A 232 18.47 7.59 3.00
N ILE A 233 17.32 7.07 3.43
CA ILE A 233 16.28 6.48 2.57
C ILE A 233 15.14 7.46 2.22
N THR A 234 15.35 8.74 2.43
CA THR A 234 14.36 9.80 2.16
C THR A 234 14.08 9.97 0.68
N GLY A 235 12.84 10.35 0.34
CA GLY A 235 12.38 10.53 -1.03
C GLY A 235 12.99 11.76 -1.71
N SER A 236 13.15 11.68 -3.02
CA SER A 236 13.58 12.80 -3.87
C SER A 236 12.54 13.91 -3.86
N PRO A 237 12.94 15.21 -3.84
CA PRO A 237 12.00 16.33 -4.02
C PRO A 237 11.25 16.29 -5.35
N PHE A 238 11.90 15.89 -6.44
CA PHE A 238 11.27 15.80 -7.75
C PHE A 238 10.17 14.73 -7.77
N ASP A 239 10.47 13.54 -7.28
CA ASP A 239 9.50 12.44 -7.19
C ASP A 239 8.35 12.79 -6.23
N SER A 240 8.66 13.51 -5.14
CA SER A 240 7.65 14.02 -4.21
C SER A 240 6.70 15.02 -4.87
N TYR A 241 7.22 15.88 -5.75
CA TYR A 241 6.41 16.83 -6.53
C TYR A 241 5.46 16.10 -7.50
N LEU A 242 5.96 15.10 -8.25
CA LEU A 242 5.16 14.30 -9.15
C LEU A 242 4.08 13.51 -8.37
N THR A 243 4.45 12.91 -7.24
CA THR A 243 3.53 12.19 -6.36
C THR A 243 2.45 13.12 -5.80
N LEU A 244 2.81 14.33 -5.36
CA LEU A 244 1.85 15.34 -4.91
C LEU A 244 0.88 15.76 -6.03
N ARG A 245 1.38 15.86 -7.26
CA ARG A 245 0.54 16.10 -8.44
C ARG A 245 -0.44 14.95 -8.68
N GLY A 246 0.02 13.70 -8.59
CA GLY A 246 -0.82 12.51 -8.71
C GLY A 246 -1.88 12.42 -7.60
N LEU A 247 -1.49 12.74 -6.36
CA LEU A 247 -2.36 12.72 -5.18
C LEU A 247 -3.61 13.60 -5.36
N ARG A 248 -3.50 14.74 -6.05
CA ARG A 248 -4.62 15.67 -6.25
C ARG A 248 -5.80 15.07 -7.02
N THR A 249 -5.56 14.02 -7.82
CA THR A 249 -6.59 13.32 -8.58
C THR A 249 -6.88 11.92 -8.03
N LEU A 250 -6.35 11.56 -6.86
CA LEU A 250 -6.45 10.22 -6.30
C LEU A 250 -7.92 9.78 -6.17
N GLY A 251 -8.81 10.63 -5.64
CA GLY A 251 -10.21 10.28 -5.41
C GLY A 251 -10.93 9.82 -6.69
N ILE A 252 -10.91 10.67 -7.73
CA ILE A 252 -11.58 10.37 -9.00
C ILE A 252 -10.94 9.17 -9.73
N ARG A 253 -9.64 8.93 -9.55
CA ARG A 253 -8.97 7.75 -10.11
C ARG A 253 -9.41 6.49 -9.36
N MET A 254 -9.45 6.51 -8.03
CA MET A 254 -9.89 5.36 -7.24
C MET A 254 -11.33 4.95 -7.55
N GLU A 255 -12.24 5.91 -7.72
CA GLU A 255 -13.62 5.65 -8.14
C GLU A 255 -13.69 4.97 -9.52
N LYS A 256 -12.87 5.42 -10.48
CA LYS A 256 -12.83 4.82 -11.82
C LYS A 256 -12.18 3.43 -11.81
N HIS A 257 -11.08 3.24 -11.06
CA HIS A 257 -10.46 1.94 -10.85
C HIS A 257 -11.45 0.91 -10.28
N GLU A 258 -12.18 1.30 -9.24
CA GLU A 258 -13.18 0.43 -8.62
C GLU A 258 -14.33 0.10 -9.59
N LYS A 259 -14.88 1.10 -10.29
CA LYS A 259 -15.91 0.89 -11.30
C LYS A 259 -15.48 -0.11 -12.36
N ASN A 260 -14.26 0.02 -12.88
CA ASN A 260 -13.71 -0.89 -13.88
C ASN A 260 -13.48 -2.29 -13.28
N ALA A 261 -12.94 -2.40 -12.07
CA ALA A 261 -12.76 -3.68 -11.39
C ALA A 261 -14.08 -4.41 -11.19
N GLN A 262 -15.14 -3.72 -10.75
CA GLN A 262 -16.48 -4.31 -10.56
C GLN A 262 -17.04 -4.85 -11.87
N ALA A 263 -16.93 -4.12 -12.97
CA ALA A 263 -17.39 -4.56 -14.29
C ALA A 263 -16.62 -5.80 -14.78
N ILE A 264 -15.29 -5.83 -14.57
CA ILE A 264 -14.45 -6.99 -14.90
C ILE A 264 -14.84 -8.20 -14.02
N VAL A 265 -15.05 -8.02 -12.73
CA VAL A 265 -15.47 -9.07 -11.80
C VAL A 265 -16.80 -9.68 -12.23
N GLU A 266 -17.76 -8.87 -12.70
CA GLU A 266 -19.06 -9.35 -13.17
C GLU A 266 -18.92 -10.31 -14.36
N ILE A 267 -18.17 -9.94 -15.39
CA ILE A 267 -17.96 -10.81 -16.56
C ILE A 267 -17.16 -12.07 -16.24
N LEU A 268 -16.14 -11.97 -15.37
CA LEU A 268 -15.32 -13.11 -14.96
C LEU A 268 -16.14 -14.10 -14.13
N SER A 269 -17.00 -13.63 -13.22
CA SER A 269 -17.86 -14.47 -12.37
C SER A 269 -18.86 -15.31 -13.17
N ASN A 270 -19.25 -14.82 -14.37
CA ASN A 270 -20.18 -15.51 -15.27
C ASN A 270 -19.47 -16.31 -16.38
N ASN A 271 -18.14 -16.37 -16.42
CA ASN A 271 -17.42 -17.04 -17.50
C ASN A 271 -17.13 -18.51 -17.18
N ALA A 272 -17.50 -19.41 -18.10
CA ALA A 272 -17.35 -20.86 -17.93
C ALA A 272 -15.89 -21.33 -17.77
N LYS A 273 -14.88 -20.58 -18.26
CA LYS A 273 -13.45 -20.91 -18.15
C LYS A 273 -12.83 -20.47 -16.83
N VAL A 274 -13.52 -19.58 -16.10
CA VAL A 274 -13.09 -19.10 -14.77
C VAL A 274 -13.53 -20.08 -13.71
N LYS A 275 -12.63 -20.46 -12.81
CA LYS A 275 -12.88 -21.35 -11.66
C LYS A 275 -13.34 -20.54 -10.45
N SER A 276 -12.66 -19.44 -10.15
CA SER A 276 -12.91 -18.59 -8.99
C SER A 276 -12.54 -17.13 -9.29
N VAL A 277 -13.23 -16.20 -8.65
CA VAL A 277 -12.89 -14.76 -8.68
C VAL A 277 -12.70 -14.29 -7.25
N PHE A 278 -11.60 -13.58 -7.00
CA PHE A 278 -11.24 -13.02 -5.70
C PHE A 278 -11.38 -11.50 -5.77
N TYR A 279 -12.39 -10.98 -5.11
CA TYR A 279 -12.67 -9.56 -4.98
C TYR A 279 -13.53 -9.30 -3.74
N PRO A 280 -13.12 -8.44 -2.79
CA PRO A 280 -13.85 -8.24 -1.54
C PRO A 280 -15.28 -7.69 -1.73
N GLY A 281 -15.59 -7.11 -2.90
CA GLY A 281 -16.94 -6.68 -3.26
C GLY A 281 -17.94 -7.81 -3.52
N LEU A 282 -17.49 -9.06 -3.73
CA LEU A 282 -18.35 -10.22 -3.90
C LEU A 282 -18.84 -10.71 -2.53
N ALA A 283 -20.16 -10.91 -2.40
CA ALA A 283 -20.77 -11.32 -1.13
C ALA A 283 -20.28 -12.67 -0.58
N HIS A 284 -19.78 -13.55 -1.46
CA HIS A 284 -19.21 -14.83 -1.08
C HIS A 284 -17.71 -14.80 -0.78
N HIS A 285 -17.04 -13.65 -0.97
CA HIS A 285 -15.63 -13.50 -0.64
C HIS A 285 -15.45 -13.56 0.90
N PRO A 286 -14.47 -14.33 1.43
CA PRO A 286 -14.32 -14.52 2.89
C PRO A 286 -14.21 -13.21 3.68
N SER A 287 -13.62 -12.19 3.08
CA SER A 287 -13.42 -10.88 3.73
C SER A 287 -14.50 -9.85 3.42
N HIS A 288 -15.61 -10.21 2.74
CA HIS A 288 -16.63 -9.24 2.31
C HIS A 288 -17.15 -8.38 3.47
N GLU A 289 -17.60 -9.00 4.55
CA GLU A 289 -18.19 -8.30 5.69
C GLU A 289 -17.16 -7.43 6.43
N ILE A 290 -15.89 -7.88 6.50
CA ILE A 290 -14.81 -7.08 7.09
C ILE A 290 -14.52 -5.86 6.20
N ALA A 291 -14.36 -6.07 4.90
CA ALA A 291 -14.12 -4.99 3.94
C ALA A 291 -15.25 -3.95 3.97
N LYS A 292 -16.50 -4.38 3.89
CA LYS A 292 -17.69 -3.53 3.96
C LYS A 292 -17.79 -2.71 5.25
N LYS A 293 -17.31 -3.26 6.38
CA LYS A 293 -17.34 -2.59 7.68
C LYS A 293 -16.29 -1.48 7.81
N GLN A 294 -15.08 -1.69 7.26
CA GLN A 294 -13.93 -0.81 7.52
C GLN A 294 -13.46 0.01 6.32
N GLN A 295 -13.96 -0.32 5.12
CA GLN A 295 -13.60 0.34 3.86
C GLN A 295 -14.81 1.08 3.28
N SER A 296 -14.57 2.16 2.53
CA SER A 296 -15.62 2.90 1.80
C SER A 296 -15.74 2.49 0.33
N GLY A 297 -14.94 1.52 -0.11
CA GLY A 297 -14.94 0.91 -1.43
C GLY A 297 -14.12 -0.37 -1.39
N PHE A 298 -14.12 -1.15 -2.48
CA PHE A 298 -13.44 -2.44 -2.58
C PHE A 298 -12.15 -2.39 -3.43
N GLY A 299 -11.86 -1.23 -4.01
CA GLY A 299 -10.64 -0.95 -4.76
C GLY A 299 -10.61 -1.46 -6.20
N GLY A 300 -9.48 -1.21 -6.86
CA GLY A 300 -9.25 -1.52 -8.28
C GLY A 300 -8.50 -2.82 -8.54
N MET A 301 -8.19 -3.61 -7.51
CA MET A 301 -7.48 -4.89 -7.63
C MET A 301 -8.45 -6.05 -7.61
N LEU A 302 -8.23 -7.03 -8.49
CA LEU A 302 -8.94 -8.32 -8.48
C LEU A 302 -8.01 -9.45 -8.90
N SER A 303 -8.36 -10.67 -8.52
CA SER A 303 -7.70 -11.87 -9.02
C SER A 303 -8.74 -12.90 -9.45
N PHE A 304 -8.37 -13.76 -10.38
CA PHE A 304 -9.22 -14.88 -10.80
C PHE A 304 -8.38 -16.09 -11.16
N GLU A 305 -8.96 -17.27 -11.07
CA GLU A 305 -8.32 -18.53 -11.37
C GLU A 305 -8.95 -19.16 -12.61
N LEU A 306 -8.12 -19.56 -13.57
CA LEU A 306 -8.54 -20.25 -14.78
C LEU A 306 -8.59 -21.79 -14.54
N LYS A 307 -9.64 -22.46 -15.05
CA LYS A 307 -9.82 -23.90 -14.91
C LYS A 307 -8.72 -24.73 -15.59
N GLU A 308 -8.13 -24.20 -16.68
CA GLU A 308 -7.04 -24.85 -17.42
C GLU A 308 -5.66 -24.63 -16.77
N GLY A 309 -5.59 -24.03 -15.59
CA GLY A 309 -4.32 -23.76 -14.88
C GLY A 309 -3.37 -22.90 -15.71
N LEU A 310 -2.07 -23.17 -15.63
CA LEU A 310 -1.02 -22.44 -16.34
C LEU A 310 -1.24 -22.39 -17.86
N THR A 311 -1.81 -23.45 -18.45
CA THR A 311 -2.10 -23.46 -19.90
C THR A 311 -3.14 -22.40 -20.26
N GLY A 312 -4.18 -22.25 -19.46
CA GLY A 312 -5.19 -21.22 -19.63
C GLY A 312 -4.60 -19.81 -19.47
N VAL A 313 -3.72 -19.62 -18.47
CA VAL A 313 -3.03 -18.33 -18.24
C VAL A 313 -2.18 -17.93 -19.45
N LYS A 314 -1.39 -18.86 -20.03
CA LYS A 314 -0.58 -18.58 -21.22
C LYS A 314 -1.45 -18.13 -22.39
N LYS A 315 -2.52 -18.90 -22.70
CA LYS A 315 -3.46 -18.56 -23.78
C LYS A 315 -4.12 -17.19 -23.56
N PHE A 316 -4.52 -16.89 -22.33
CA PHE A 316 -5.13 -15.62 -21.98
C PHE A 316 -4.16 -14.45 -22.18
N ILE A 317 -2.91 -14.57 -21.69
CA ILE A 317 -1.89 -13.52 -21.85
C ILE A 317 -1.51 -13.31 -23.33
N GLU A 318 -1.44 -14.38 -24.13
CA GLU A 318 -1.13 -14.30 -25.56
C GLU A 318 -2.21 -13.59 -26.39
N LYS A 319 -3.48 -13.68 -25.95
CA LYS A 319 -4.63 -13.14 -26.68
C LYS A 319 -5.02 -11.74 -26.27
N ILE A 320 -4.71 -11.33 -25.02
CA ILE A 320 -5.15 -10.03 -24.52
C ILE A 320 -4.20 -8.92 -24.96
N GLU A 321 -4.67 -8.09 -25.90
CA GLU A 321 -3.88 -6.98 -26.45
C GLU A 321 -3.93 -5.73 -25.58
N LEU A 322 -5.08 -5.48 -24.91
CA LEU A 322 -5.33 -4.22 -24.20
C LEU A 322 -4.60 -4.11 -22.85
N LEU A 323 -4.39 -5.23 -22.14
CA LEU A 323 -3.79 -5.25 -20.82
C LEU A 323 -2.36 -5.81 -20.86
N PRO A 324 -1.32 -4.98 -20.72
CA PRO A 324 0.07 -5.45 -20.68
C PRO A 324 0.31 -6.45 -19.54
N PHE A 325 1.07 -7.53 -19.84
CA PHE A 325 1.59 -8.44 -18.84
C PHE A 325 2.84 -7.84 -18.20
N ALA A 326 2.68 -7.23 -17.03
CA ALA A 326 3.73 -6.48 -16.34
C ALA A 326 3.63 -6.58 -14.81
N GLY A 327 4.74 -6.28 -14.16
CA GLY A 327 4.76 -6.07 -12.71
C GLY A 327 4.10 -4.74 -12.30
N SER A 328 3.96 -4.54 -11.00
CA SER A 328 3.31 -3.36 -10.41
C SER A 328 1.77 -3.39 -10.47
N LEU A 329 1.14 -2.25 -10.17
CA LEU A 329 -0.31 -2.05 -10.09
C LEU A 329 -0.64 -0.57 -9.80
N GLY A 330 -1.91 -0.19 -9.93
CA GLY A 330 -2.43 1.09 -9.43
C GLY A 330 -2.02 2.31 -10.25
N GLY A 331 -1.44 2.10 -11.45
CA GLY A 331 -1.25 3.13 -12.47
C GLY A 331 -2.54 3.43 -13.23
N PHE A 332 -2.49 4.42 -14.12
CA PHE A 332 -3.62 4.77 -14.99
C PHE A 332 -4.00 3.64 -15.96
N GLU A 333 -3.04 2.78 -16.29
CA GLU A 333 -3.19 1.62 -17.17
C GLU A 333 -3.66 0.37 -16.42
N SER A 334 -4.42 -0.49 -17.09
CA SER A 334 -4.73 -1.84 -16.62
C SER A 334 -3.55 -2.77 -16.85
N LEU A 335 -3.21 -3.58 -15.83
CA LEU A 335 -2.09 -4.53 -15.88
C LEU A 335 -2.53 -5.93 -15.51
N ILE A 336 -1.95 -6.93 -16.17
CA ILE A 336 -2.05 -8.35 -15.80
C ILE A 336 -0.78 -8.78 -15.08
N GLY A 337 -0.94 -9.47 -13.96
CA GLY A 337 0.14 -10.16 -13.26
C GLY A 337 -0.16 -11.65 -13.11
N HIS A 338 0.91 -12.46 -13.06
CA HIS A 338 0.84 -13.86 -12.71
C HIS A 338 1.53 -14.07 -11.36
N PRO A 339 0.79 -14.04 -10.23
CA PRO A 339 1.38 -14.05 -8.89
C PRO A 339 2.33 -15.21 -8.66
N TYR A 340 1.99 -16.41 -9.18
CA TYR A 340 2.78 -17.63 -9.03
C TYR A 340 4.24 -17.49 -9.50
N THR A 341 4.50 -16.76 -10.61
CA THR A 341 5.85 -16.56 -11.15
C THR A 341 6.47 -15.20 -10.87
N GLN A 342 5.66 -14.21 -10.46
CA GLN A 342 6.10 -12.82 -10.22
C GLN A 342 6.14 -12.49 -8.73
N SER A 343 5.07 -11.91 -8.18
CA SER A 343 5.07 -11.35 -6.81
C SER A 343 5.34 -12.38 -5.71
N HIS A 344 4.96 -13.64 -5.92
CA HIS A 344 5.17 -14.77 -5.01
C HIS A 344 6.14 -15.82 -5.57
N GLY A 345 6.89 -15.48 -6.60
CA GLY A 345 7.92 -16.34 -7.20
C GLY A 345 9.01 -16.80 -6.22
N VAL A 346 9.19 -16.09 -5.11
CA VAL A 346 10.17 -16.40 -4.06
C VAL A 346 9.77 -17.60 -3.18
N HIS A 347 8.49 -17.96 -3.16
CA HIS A 347 7.99 -19.08 -2.35
C HIS A 347 8.15 -20.41 -3.08
N THR A 348 8.35 -21.48 -2.30
CA THR A 348 8.34 -22.86 -2.84
C THR A 348 6.95 -23.23 -3.36
N PRO A 349 6.81 -24.24 -4.24
CA PRO A 349 5.50 -24.70 -4.70
C PRO A 349 4.55 -25.08 -3.53
N GLU A 350 5.08 -25.77 -2.51
CA GLU A 350 4.32 -26.18 -1.32
C GLU A 350 3.79 -24.97 -0.54
N LYS A 351 4.65 -23.92 -0.40
CA LYS A 351 4.23 -22.71 0.28
C LYS A 351 3.18 -21.92 -0.52
N LYS A 352 3.28 -21.92 -1.86
CA LYS A 352 2.24 -21.31 -2.72
C LYS A 352 0.91 -22.02 -2.59
N GLU A 353 0.91 -23.35 -2.54
CA GLU A 353 -0.30 -24.15 -2.31
C GLU A 353 -0.91 -23.86 -0.92
N GLU A 354 -0.07 -23.80 0.14
CA GLU A 354 -0.50 -23.47 1.50
C GLU A 354 -1.21 -22.10 1.56
N ILE A 355 -0.71 -21.10 0.86
CA ILE A 355 -1.29 -19.74 0.83
C ILE A 355 -2.34 -19.55 -0.27
N GLY A 356 -2.74 -20.63 -0.96
CA GLY A 356 -3.82 -20.63 -1.95
C GLY A 356 -3.47 -20.02 -3.31
N ILE A 357 -2.18 -19.94 -3.67
CA ILE A 357 -1.72 -19.39 -4.96
C ILE A 357 -1.44 -20.53 -5.95
N SER A 358 -2.40 -20.79 -6.83
CA SER A 358 -2.24 -21.76 -7.92
C SER A 358 -1.52 -21.17 -9.13
N ASP A 359 -1.06 -22.05 -10.02
CA ASP A 359 -0.47 -21.67 -11.31
C ASP A 359 -1.50 -21.17 -12.34
N GLY A 360 -2.79 -21.32 -12.04
CA GLY A 360 -3.91 -20.79 -12.82
C GLY A 360 -4.34 -19.39 -12.38
N LEU A 361 -3.72 -18.80 -11.37
CA LEU A 361 -4.12 -17.53 -10.80
C LEU A 361 -3.59 -16.34 -11.62
N VAL A 362 -4.51 -15.46 -12.02
CA VAL A 362 -4.23 -14.19 -12.71
C VAL A 362 -4.67 -13.04 -11.81
N ARG A 363 -3.85 -12.00 -11.68
CA ARG A 363 -4.20 -10.76 -11.01
C ARG A 363 -4.38 -9.64 -12.03
N ILE A 364 -5.45 -8.85 -11.90
CA ILE A 364 -5.67 -7.63 -12.68
C ILE A 364 -5.61 -6.42 -11.75
N SER A 365 -4.85 -5.42 -12.16
CA SER A 365 -4.96 -4.05 -11.69
C SER A 365 -5.80 -3.30 -12.71
N ALA A 366 -7.06 -3.00 -12.40
CA ALA A 366 -7.94 -2.27 -13.30
C ALA A 366 -7.49 -0.80 -13.39
N GLY A 367 -7.27 -0.29 -14.59
CA GLY A 367 -6.87 1.07 -14.89
C GLY A 367 -8.06 2.02 -15.13
N LEU A 368 -7.79 3.08 -15.90
CA LEU A 368 -8.75 4.18 -16.15
C LEU A 368 -9.38 4.11 -17.55
N GLU A 369 -9.13 3.07 -18.31
CA GLU A 369 -9.62 2.89 -19.67
C GLU A 369 -11.15 2.89 -19.71
N ASN A 370 -11.71 2.97 -20.90
CA ASN A 370 -13.14 2.80 -21.11
C ASN A 370 -13.58 1.41 -20.60
N THR A 371 -14.68 1.36 -19.85
CA THR A 371 -15.16 0.13 -19.22
C THR A 371 -15.55 -0.92 -20.25
N ASP A 372 -16.18 -0.52 -21.35
CA ASP A 372 -16.64 -1.45 -22.40
C ASP A 372 -15.44 -2.05 -23.16
N ASP A 373 -14.41 -1.24 -23.45
CA ASP A 373 -13.18 -1.73 -24.08
C ASP A 373 -12.47 -2.79 -23.21
N LEU A 374 -12.46 -2.60 -21.89
CA LEU A 374 -11.89 -3.59 -20.94
C LEU A 374 -12.69 -4.90 -20.95
N ILE A 375 -14.03 -4.79 -20.94
CA ILE A 375 -14.94 -5.94 -21.01
C ILE A 375 -14.71 -6.71 -22.29
N ASP A 376 -14.75 -6.03 -23.44
CA ASP A 376 -14.61 -6.65 -24.77
C ASP A 376 -13.23 -7.30 -24.93
N GLY A 377 -12.16 -6.64 -24.50
CA GLY A 377 -10.80 -7.17 -24.54
C GLY A 377 -10.63 -8.44 -23.71
N ILE A 378 -11.14 -8.45 -22.46
CA ILE A 378 -11.05 -9.60 -21.56
C ILE A 378 -11.92 -10.77 -22.08
N GLN A 379 -13.14 -10.51 -22.54
CA GLN A 379 -14.02 -11.54 -23.09
C GLN A 379 -13.43 -12.16 -24.37
N SER A 380 -12.86 -11.34 -25.24
CA SER A 380 -12.18 -11.81 -26.46
C SER A 380 -10.99 -12.72 -26.12
N ALA A 381 -10.20 -12.37 -25.14
CA ALA A 381 -9.05 -13.17 -24.71
C ALA A 381 -9.44 -14.49 -24.02
N LEU A 382 -10.60 -14.53 -23.38
CA LEU A 382 -11.15 -15.74 -22.75
C LEU A 382 -11.80 -16.69 -23.77
N ASN A 383 -12.24 -16.20 -24.94
CA ASN A 383 -12.83 -17.03 -25.99
C ASN A 383 -11.75 -17.76 -26.82
#